data_12b78fe89b68793f7f07b1418cbc9188
#
_entry.id   12b78fe89b68793f7f07b1418cbc9188
#
_cell.length_a   1.000
_cell.length_b   1.000
_cell.length_c   1.000
_cell.angle_alpha   90.00
_cell.angle_beta   90.00
_cell.angle_gamma   90.00
#
_symmetry.space_group_name_H-M   'P 1'
#
loop_
_entity.id
_entity.type
_entity.pdbx_description
1 polymer ?
#
loop_
_entity_poly.entity_id
_entity_poly.type
_entity_poly.pdbx_seq_one_letter_code
_entity_poly.pdbx_strand_id
1 'polypeptide(L)'
;MDRDLELTVRDLAEHFKIKGQIISCEPYGGGHINSTFLLACLDENGKQRRYVLQRINQSVFKSPEQVMANIKAVTDYLKPFAEEPRNVLTLIKNQDGKTFYINEKGEYWRIYRFIEDSICLDLPETTEDFYQSAYAFGKFQRDLSNFPADTLYETIPDFHNTPKRYETFLKAVEEDVCGRAASVAEEIKFFKDRKDFYSVLIDNCNKGTLPLRVSHNDTKINNSMLDFKTRKAICVIDLDTIMPGFSVTDFGDAIRFGASTAAEDEKDLSKVWLDMDMFKTYAEGFLDGCGGQLLDSEIMLLPEGAKMMTVECGMRFLTDYLQGDTYFKIHHEGHNLERCHTQMKLVADMEAHWDEMKAIVKKHCKNQQ
;
A
#
# COMPACT_ATOMS: atom_id res chain seq x y z
N MET A 1 4.69 -6.98 27.23
CA MET A 1 4.27 -8.27 26.62
C MET A 1 4.08 -9.27 27.74
N ASP A 2 3.07 -10.12 27.68
CA ASP A 2 2.91 -11.22 28.61
C ASP A 2 4.09 -12.20 28.44
N ARG A 3 4.62 -12.74 29.56
CA ARG A 3 5.79 -13.62 29.57
C ARG A 3 5.58 -14.88 28.71
N ASP A 4 4.36 -15.40 28.69
CA ASP A 4 4.02 -16.61 27.91
C ASP A 4 4.04 -16.32 26.41
N LEU A 5 3.61 -15.13 25.98
CA LEU A 5 3.69 -14.69 24.61
C LEU A 5 5.15 -14.48 24.17
N GLU A 6 5.98 -13.91 25.03
CA GLU A 6 7.42 -13.73 24.77
C GLU A 6 8.12 -15.07 24.55
N LEU A 7 7.88 -16.05 25.42
CA LEU A 7 8.45 -17.40 25.28
C LEU A 7 7.99 -18.05 23.96
N THR A 8 6.69 -17.99 23.66
CA THR A 8 6.14 -18.52 22.41
C THR A 8 6.80 -17.90 21.17
N VAL A 9 7.02 -16.57 21.17
CA VAL A 9 7.62 -15.86 20.04
C VAL A 9 9.13 -16.21 19.90
N ARG A 10 9.83 -16.41 21.01
CA ARG A 10 11.23 -16.87 20.99
C ARG A 10 11.35 -18.28 20.42
N ASP A 11 10.51 -19.20 20.86
CA ASP A 11 10.49 -20.59 20.36
C ASP A 11 10.19 -20.63 18.86
N LEU A 12 9.26 -19.81 18.39
CA LEU A 12 8.95 -19.67 16.97
C LEU A 12 10.14 -19.16 16.15
N ALA A 13 10.90 -18.21 16.69
CA ALA A 13 12.06 -17.65 16.01
C ALA A 13 13.21 -18.66 15.84
N GLU A 14 13.33 -19.66 16.72
CA GLU A 14 14.33 -20.73 16.63
C GLU A 14 14.15 -21.64 15.41
N HIS A 15 12.93 -21.68 14.83
CA HIS A 15 12.70 -22.39 13.57
C HIS A 15 13.32 -21.70 12.35
N PHE A 16 13.89 -20.50 12.50
CA PHE A 16 14.50 -19.74 11.41
C PHE A 16 16.01 -19.65 11.56
N LYS A 17 16.71 -19.46 10.44
CA LYS A 17 18.17 -19.31 10.37
C LYS A 17 18.61 -17.89 10.78
N ILE A 18 18.18 -17.45 11.96
CA ILE A 18 18.67 -16.21 12.57
C ILE A 18 20.10 -16.40 13.06
N LYS A 19 20.87 -15.31 13.11
CA LYS A 19 22.24 -15.32 13.62
C LYS A 19 22.29 -14.74 15.03
N GLY A 20 22.82 -15.49 15.96
CA GLY A 20 23.00 -15.07 17.35
C GLY A 20 21.89 -15.56 18.28
N GLN A 21 22.09 -15.32 19.58
CA GLN A 21 21.14 -15.63 20.65
C GLN A 21 20.14 -14.48 20.81
N ILE A 22 18.86 -14.79 20.91
CA ILE A 22 17.81 -13.79 21.13
C ILE A 22 17.96 -13.19 22.55
N ILE A 23 18.19 -11.88 22.62
CA ILE A 23 18.33 -11.13 23.88
C ILE A 23 17.08 -10.35 24.24
N SER A 24 16.29 -9.90 23.24
CA SER A 24 14.96 -9.28 23.45
C SER A 24 13.98 -9.64 22.36
N CYS A 25 12.69 -9.58 22.71
CA CYS A 25 11.57 -9.74 21.80
C CYS A 25 10.45 -8.80 22.25
N GLU A 26 10.02 -7.89 21.39
CA GLU A 26 9.05 -6.87 21.74
C GLU A 26 8.02 -6.70 20.58
N PRO A 27 6.73 -6.40 20.88
CA PRO A 27 5.79 -5.96 19.86
C PRO A 27 6.36 -4.76 19.10
N TYR A 28 6.19 -4.73 17.79
CA TYR A 28 6.81 -3.71 16.94
C TYR A 28 5.86 -3.19 15.87
N GLY A 29 5.90 -1.86 15.66
CA GLY A 29 5.14 -1.17 14.62
C GLY A 29 3.65 -0.98 14.95
N GLY A 30 3.02 -0.07 14.20
CA GLY A 30 1.59 0.28 14.30
C GLY A 30 0.70 -0.48 13.30
N GLY A 31 1.23 -1.49 12.60
CA GLY A 31 0.47 -2.24 11.59
C GLY A 31 -0.74 -2.96 12.19
N HIS A 32 -1.90 -2.84 11.52
CA HIS A 32 -3.16 -3.36 12.05
C HIS A 32 -3.53 -4.76 11.53
N ILE A 33 -2.81 -5.27 10.52
CA ILE A 33 -3.15 -6.54 9.86
C ILE A 33 -2.37 -7.69 10.47
N ASN A 34 -1.04 -7.64 10.42
CA ASN A 34 -0.15 -8.69 10.90
C ASN A 34 0.28 -8.44 12.36
N SER A 35 0.46 -9.51 13.14
CA SER A 35 1.13 -9.39 14.44
C SER A 35 2.65 -9.34 14.23
N THR A 36 3.28 -8.24 14.65
CA THR A 36 4.70 -7.96 14.35
C THR A 36 5.52 -7.82 15.64
N PHE A 37 6.70 -8.41 15.64
CA PHE A 37 7.64 -8.40 16.77
C PHE A 37 9.04 -8.05 16.30
N LEU A 38 9.74 -7.22 17.06
CA LEU A 38 11.17 -6.95 16.89
C LEU A 38 11.98 -7.91 17.75
N LEU A 39 12.89 -8.64 17.12
CA LEU A 39 13.85 -9.49 17.78
C LEU A 39 15.21 -8.81 17.78
N ALA A 40 15.87 -8.72 18.92
CA ALA A 40 17.28 -8.38 19.00
C ALA A 40 18.09 -9.65 19.36
N CYS A 41 19.16 -9.88 18.62
CA CYS A 41 20.04 -11.03 18.78
C CYS A 41 21.48 -10.56 18.98
N LEU A 42 22.25 -11.28 19.79
CA LEU A 42 23.69 -11.06 19.94
C LEU A 42 24.45 -12.22 19.29
N ASP A 43 25.24 -11.93 18.27
CA ASP A 43 26.04 -12.96 17.61
C ASP A 43 27.31 -13.33 18.45
N GLU A 44 28.01 -14.40 18.05
CA GLU A 44 29.20 -14.92 18.73
C GLU A 44 30.34 -13.90 18.88
N ASN A 45 30.32 -12.83 18.06
CA ASN A 45 31.30 -11.75 18.12
C ASN A 45 30.80 -10.55 18.96
N GLY A 46 29.69 -10.69 19.66
CA GLY A 46 29.06 -9.62 20.43
C GLY A 46 28.36 -8.55 19.58
N LYS A 47 28.16 -8.78 18.28
CA LYS A 47 27.46 -7.84 17.39
C LYS A 47 25.97 -8.04 17.51
N GLN A 48 25.25 -6.95 17.77
CA GLN A 48 23.79 -6.96 17.75
C GLN A 48 23.27 -7.06 16.32
N ARG A 49 22.24 -7.89 16.14
CA ARG A 49 21.46 -8.06 14.92
C ARG A 49 19.98 -7.98 15.24
N ARG A 50 19.21 -7.34 14.41
CA ARG A 50 17.77 -7.23 14.59
C ARG A 50 17.02 -7.92 13.47
N TYR A 51 15.83 -8.43 13.81
CA TYR A 51 14.93 -9.10 12.88
C TYR A 51 13.48 -8.70 13.18
N VAL A 52 12.66 -8.75 12.15
CA VAL A 52 11.20 -8.54 12.27
C VAL A 52 10.53 -9.89 12.07
N LEU A 53 9.92 -10.43 13.13
CA LEU A 53 9.09 -11.63 13.07
C LEU A 53 7.63 -11.22 12.92
N GLN A 54 6.93 -11.83 11.96
CA GLN A 54 5.53 -11.52 11.70
C GLN A 54 4.69 -12.79 11.60
N ARG A 55 3.49 -12.74 12.21
CA ARG A 55 2.41 -13.69 11.94
C ARG A 55 1.51 -13.13 10.86
N ILE A 56 1.37 -13.88 9.77
CA ILE A 56 0.50 -13.50 8.63
C ILE A 56 -0.96 -13.67 9.03
N ASN A 57 -1.76 -12.63 8.82
CA ASN A 57 -3.18 -12.66 9.13
C ASN A 57 -3.98 -13.43 8.07
N GLN A 58 -4.32 -14.68 8.38
CA GLN A 58 -5.06 -15.57 7.49
C GLN A 58 -6.54 -15.19 7.32
N SER A 59 -7.07 -14.26 8.12
CA SER A 59 -8.42 -13.72 7.89
C SER A 59 -8.46 -12.80 6.68
N VAL A 60 -7.36 -12.08 6.43
CA VAL A 60 -7.17 -11.20 5.27
C VAL A 60 -6.53 -11.95 4.10
N PHE A 61 -5.39 -12.60 4.35
CA PHE A 61 -4.63 -13.33 3.33
C PHE A 61 -5.01 -14.82 3.36
N LYS A 62 -5.97 -15.21 2.52
CA LYS A 62 -6.52 -16.58 2.49
C LYS A 62 -5.53 -17.63 2.01
N SER A 63 -4.51 -17.23 1.27
CA SER A 63 -3.45 -18.08 0.72
C SER A 63 -2.05 -17.57 1.09
N PRO A 64 -1.59 -17.70 2.36
CA PRO A 64 -0.31 -17.15 2.80
C PRO A 64 0.88 -17.69 2.00
N GLU A 65 0.81 -18.91 1.49
CA GLU A 65 1.86 -19.50 0.66
C GLU A 65 2.03 -18.72 -0.67
N GLN A 66 0.93 -18.30 -1.29
CA GLN A 66 0.96 -17.48 -2.51
C GLN A 66 1.51 -16.08 -2.21
N VAL A 67 1.11 -15.47 -1.09
CA VAL A 67 1.69 -14.19 -0.63
C VAL A 67 3.20 -14.31 -0.48
N MET A 68 3.67 -15.37 0.19
CA MET A 68 5.11 -15.60 0.39
C MET A 68 5.85 -15.95 -0.90
N ALA A 69 5.18 -16.60 -1.87
CA ALA A 69 5.74 -16.86 -3.18
C ALA A 69 5.95 -15.56 -3.97
N ASN A 70 4.95 -14.64 -3.98
CA ASN A 70 5.06 -13.33 -4.60
C ASN A 70 6.20 -12.50 -3.97
N ILE A 71 6.21 -12.38 -2.64
CA ILE A 71 7.26 -11.63 -1.93
C ILE A 71 8.64 -12.19 -2.24
N LYS A 72 8.79 -13.51 -2.21
CA LYS A 72 10.07 -14.15 -2.53
C LYS A 72 10.50 -13.86 -3.97
N ALA A 73 9.60 -14.02 -4.94
CA ALA A 73 9.90 -13.78 -6.35
C ALA A 73 10.37 -12.34 -6.59
N VAL A 74 9.63 -11.36 -6.05
CA VAL A 74 9.93 -9.94 -6.21
C VAL A 74 11.22 -9.56 -5.46
N THR A 75 11.38 -9.99 -4.21
CA THR A 75 12.61 -9.67 -3.46
C THR A 75 13.85 -10.32 -4.05
N ASP A 76 13.76 -11.55 -4.56
CA ASP A 76 14.89 -12.20 -5.24
C ASP A 76 15.25 -11.49 -6.56
N TYR A 77 14.25 -11.00 -7.30
CA TYR A 77 14.47 -10.24 -8.53
C TYR A 77 15.11 -8.87 -8.26
N LEU A 78 14.74 -8.20 -7.16
CA LEU A 78 15.28 -6.89 -6.79
C LEU A 78 16.72 -6.93 -6.28
N LYS A 79 17.23 -8.06 -5.79
CA LYS A 79 18.59 -8.16 -5.23
C LYS A 79 19.71 -7.64 -6.13
N PRO A 80 19.74 -7.93 -7.46
CA PRO A 80 20.78 -7.41 -8.34
C PRO A 80 20.78 -5.89 -8.50
N PHE A 81 19.65 -5.21 -8.20
CA PHE A 81 19.50 -3.76 -8.28
C PHE A 81 19.84 -3.06 -6.96
N ALA A 82 20.08 -3.82 -5.89
CA ALA A 82 20.42 -3.29 -4.59
C ALA A 82 21.90 -2.88 -4.54
N GLU A 83 22.18 -1.59 -4.27
CA GLU A 83 23.53 -1.07 -4.09
C GLU A 83 24.10 -1.50 -2.72
N GLU A 84 23.23 -1.66 -1.73
CA GLU A 84 23.58 -2.14 -0.40
C GLU A 84 22.48 -3.09 0.15
N PRO A 85 22.83 -3.94 1.15
CA PRO A 85 21.89 -4.97 1.65
C PRO A 85 20.58 -4.45 2.22
N ARG A 86 20.47 -3.18 2.58
CA ARG A 86 19.25 -2.56 3.12
C ARG A 86 18.32 -1.99 2.04
N ASN A 87 18.74 -2.00 0.76
CA ASN A 87 17.90 -1.52 -0.34
C ASN A 87 16.83 -2.52 -0.79
N VAL A 88 16.84 -3.74 -0.25
CA VAL A 88 15.83 -4.74 -0.54
C VAL A 88 15.45 -5.50 0.72
N LEU A 89 14.14 -5.75 0.88
CA LEU A 89 13.62 -6.53 1.98
C LEU A 89 14.19 -7.96 1.93
N THR A 90 14.79 -8.42 3.03
CA THR A 90 15.49 -9.72 3.08
C THR A 90 14.74 -10.70 3.95
N LEU A 91 14.15 -11.73 3.33
CA LEU A 91 13.54 -12.86 4.02
C LEU A 91 14.60 -13.78 4.65
N ILE A 92 14.39 -14.18 5.89
CA ILE A 92 15.19 -15.20 6.58
C ILE A 92 14.51 -16.55 6.39
N LYS A 93 15.25 -17.52 5.87
CA LYS A 93 14.74 -18.89 5.67
C LYS A 93 14.58 -19.62 7.00
N ASN A 94 13.59 -20.50 7.08
CA ASN A 94 13.48 -21.47 8.17
C ASN A 94 14.55 -22.57 8.05
N GLN A 95 14.58 -23.50 9.00
CA GLN A 95 15.55 -24.60 9.02
C GLN A 95 15.45 -25.50 7.77
N ASP A 96 14.24 -25.66 7.20
CA ASP A 96 13.98 -26.45 5.98
C ASP A 96 14.26 -25.68 4.68
N GLY A 97 14.69 -24.41 4.77
CA GLY A 97 14.99 -23.58 3.60
C GLY A 97 13.79 -22.82 3.01
N LYS A 98 12.60 -22.92 3.61
CA LYS A 98 11.41 -22.15 3.23
C LYS A 98 11.46 -20.73 3.79
N THR A 99 10.68 -19.82 3.20
CA THR A 99 10.59 -18.41 3.63
C THR A 99 9.55 -18.15 4.71
N PHE A 100 8.87 -19.18 5.17
CA PHE A 100 7.88 -19.14 6.24
C PHE A 100 7.92 -20.43 7.06
N TYR A 101 7.31 -20.40 8.23
CA TYR A 101 7.12 -21.55 9.12
C TYR A 101 5.64 -21.63 9.50
N ILE A 102 5.12 -22.85 9.59
CA ILE A 102 3.74 -23.11 10.03
C ILE A 102 3.85 -23.79 11.40
N ASN A 103 3.26 -23.17 12.43
CA ASN A 103 3.25 -23.74 13.77
C ASN A 103 2.15 -24.83 13.92
N GLU A 104 2.08 -25.48 15.08
CA GLU A 104 1.10 -26.54 15.38
C GLU A 104 -0.36 -26.07 15.32
N LYS A 105 -0.60 -24.75 15.44
CA LYS A 105 -1.93 -24.14 15.31
C LYS A 105 -2.32 -23.81 13.87
N GLY A 106 -1.43 -24.11 12.90
CA GLY A 106 -1.62 -23.76 11.50
C GLY A 106 -1.40 -22.28 11.17
N GLU A 107 -0.75 -21.52 12.05
CA GLU A 107 -0.42 -20.12 11.84
C GLU A 107 0.87 -20.00 11.05
N TYR A 108 0.86 -19.06 10.07
CA TYR A 108 2.02 -18.79 9.22
C TYR A 108 2.86 -17.68 9.80
N TRP A 109 4.17 -17.93 9.93
CA TRP A 109 5.15 -17.01 10.47
C TRP A 109 6.29 -16.80 9.48
N ARG A 110 6.82 -15.57 9.43
CA ARG A 110 7.97 -15.19 8.60
C ARG A 110 8.91 -14.28 9.35
N ILE A 111 10.16 -14.24 8.93
CA ILE A 111 11.17 -13.32 9.48
C ILE A 111 11.80 -12.53 8.34
N TYR A 112 11.91 -11.21 8.56
CA TYR A 112 12.73 -10.31 7.76
C TYR A 112 13.97 -9.87 8.55
N ARG A 113 15.07 -9.60 7.84
CA ARG A 113 16.17 -8.83 8.42
C ARG A 113 15.68 -7.41 8.68
N PHE A 114 15.98 -6.88 9.87
CA PHE A 114 15.69 -5.49 10.18
C PHE A 114 16.55 -4.55 9.29
N ILE A 115 15.97 -3.46 8.83
CA ILE A 115 16.66 -2.43 8.05
C ILE A 115 17.22 -1.41 9.03
N GLU A 116 18.52 -1.49 9.26
CA GLU A 116 19.22 -0.65 10.24
C GLU A 116 19.35 0.80 9.75
N ASP A 117 19.49 1.75 10.68
CA ASP A 117 19.66 3.17 10.40
C ASP A 117 18.59 3.76 9.47
N SER A 118 17.36 3.32 9.66
CA SER A 118 16.20 3.73 8.87
C SER A 118 15.09 4.29 9.75
N ILE A 119 14.24 5.11 9.15
CA ILE A 119 12.99 5.58 9.72
C ILE A 119 11.82 5.26 8.80
N CYS A 120 10.67 5.11 9.40
CA CYS A 120 9.38 4.95 8.76
C CYS A 120 8.48 6.07 9.27
N LEU A 121 7.82 6.80 8.39
CA LEU A 121 6.98 7.95 8.75
C LEU A 121 5.52 7.60 8.54
N ASP A 122 4.66 7.94 9.49
CA ASP A 122 3.21 7.80 9.33
C ASP A 122 2.63 8.90 8.43
N LEU A 123 3.21 10.10 8.49
CA LEU A 123 2.90 11.25 7.63
C LEU A 123 4.22 11.94 7.22
N PRO A 124 4.26 12.61 6.06
CA PRO A 124 5.44 13.39 5.69
C PRO A 124 5.62 14.56 6.65
N GLU A 125 6.82 14.72 7.21
CA GLU A 125 7.17 15.86 8.05
C GLU A 125 7.61 17.06 7.20
N THR A 126 8.12 16.79 5.99
CA THR A 126 8.55 17.78 5.01
C THR A 126 8.11 17.35 3.60
N THR A 127 8.09 18.30 2.67
CA THR A 127 7.85 18.00 1.25
C THR A 127 8.92 17.05 0.68
N GLU A 128 10.17 17.17 1.16
CA GLU A 128 11.27 16.27 0.77
C GLU A 128 10.99 14.82 1.19
N ASP A 129 10.43 14.57 2.36
CA ASP A 129 10.06 13.21 2.78
C ASP A 129 9.04 12.58 1.84
N PHE A 130 8.09 13.38 1.38
CA PHE A 130 7.07 12.90 0.44
C PHE A 130 7.66 12.65 -0.95
N TYR A 131 8.59 13.51 -1.39
CA TYR A 131 9.37 13.28 -2.61
C TYR A 131 10.18 11.98 -2.49
N GLN A 132 10.87 11.76 -1.38
CA GLN A 132 11.71 10.57 -1.19
C GLN A 132 10.86 9.29 -1.10
N SER A 133 9.69 9.34 -0.49
CA SER A 133 8.73 8.23 -0.52
C SER A 133 8.27 7.94 -1.95
N ALA A 134 7.92 8.97 -2.70
CA ALA A 134 7.54 8.85 -4.11
C ALA A 134 8.68 8.25 -4.95
N TYR A 135 9.91 8.71 -4.74
CA TYR A 135 11.10 8.19 -5.40
C TYR A 135 11.31 6.69 -5.08
N ALA A 136 11.08 6.25 -3.83
CA ALA A 136 11.17 4.84 -3.46
C ALA A 136 10.21 3.98 -4.26
N PHE A 137 8.94 4.37 -4.35
CA PHE A 137 7.93 3.63 -5.13
C PHE A 137 8.18 3.72 -6.64
N GLY A 138 8.63 4.86 -7.15
CA GLY A 138 9.04 5.00 -8.55
C GLY A 138 10.24 4.11 -8.88
N LYS A 139 11.26 4.06 -8.02
CA LYS A 139 12.41 3.16 -8.15
C LYS A 139 11.98 1.69 -8.13
N PHE A 140 11.03 1.34 -7.27
CA PHE A 140 10.44 0.01 -7.22
C PHE A 140 9.78 -0.37 -8.56
N GLN A 141 8.99 0.53 -9.17
CA GLN A 141 8.41 0.34 -10.50
C GLN A 141 9.48 0.21 -11.59
N ARG A 142 10.55 1.02 -11.53
CA ARG A 142 11.67 0.97 -12.47
C ARG A 142 12.40 -0.36 -12.40
N ASP A 143 12.80 -0.76 -11.20
CA ASP A 143 13.61 -1.94 -10.98
C ASP A 143 12.83 -3.23 -11.31
N LEU A 144 11.49 -3.20 -11.26
CA LEU A 144 10.59 -4.28 -11.65
C LEU A 144 10.01 -4.15 -13.07
N SER A 145 10.44 -3.17 -13.85
CA SER A 145 9.85 -2.89 -15.17
C SER A 145 9.88 -4.07 -16.14
N ASN A 146 10.87 -4.97 -16.03
CA ASN A 146 11.02 -6.17 -16.83
C ASN A 146 10.60 -7.47 -16.08
N PHE A 147 10.06 -7.36 -14.88
CA PHE A 147 9.53 -8.51 -14.16
C PHE A 147 8.22 -8.96 -14.81
N PRO A 148 8.04 -10.26 -15.10
CA PRO A 148 6.81 -10.78 -15.69
C PRO A 148 5.69 -10.78 -14.64
N ALA A 149 4.96 -9.68 -14.55
CA ALA A 149 3.95 -9.43 -13.50
C ALA A 149 2.82 -10.49 -13.49
N ASP A 150 2.49 -11.05 -14.65
CA ASP A 150 1.49 -12.11 -14.85
C ASP A 150 1.87 -13.46 -14.19
N THR A 151 3.12 -13.61 -13.74
CA THR A 151 3.58 -14.79 -12.98
C THR A 151 3.24 -14.72 -11.50
N LEU A 152 2.86 -13.54 -10.99
CA LEU A 152 2.44 -13.37 -9.60
C LEU A 152 1.00 -13.86 -9.38
N TYR A 153 0.76 -14.37 -8.20
CA TYR A 153 -0.59 -14.75 -7.77
C TYR A 153 -1.41 -13.50 -7.43
N GLU A 154 -2.67 -13.48 -7.84
CA GLU A 154 -3.64 -12.52 -7.34
C GLU A 154 -4.13 -12.98 -5.96
N THR A 155 -3.45 -12.54 -4.89
CA THR A 155 -3.66 -13.01 -3.52
C THR A 155 -4.92 -12.43 -2.88
N ILE A 156 -5.40 -11.29 -3.38
CA ILE A 156 -6.69 -10.68 -3.03
C ILE A 156 -7.44 -10.43 -4.35
N PRO A 157 -8.36 -11.31 -4.73
CA PRO A 157 -9.09 -11.18 -5.98
C PRO A 157 -9.82 -9.85 -6.11
N ASP A 158 -9.74 -9.24 -7.29
CA ASP A 158 -10.41 -7.97 -7.61
C ASP A 158 -10.05 -6.81 -6.67
N PHE A 159 -8.81 -6.75 -6.15
CA PHE A 159 -8.44 -5.82 -5.09
C PHE A 159 -8.71 -4.36 -5.49
N HIS A 160 -8.28 -3.93 -6.68
CA HIS A 160 -8.55 -2.61 -7.28
C HIS A 160 -9.37 -2.71 -8.57
N ASN A 161 -10.37 -3.59 -8.58
CA ASN A 161 -11.34 -3.69 -9.65
C ASN A 161 -12.53 -2.76 -9.35
N THR A 162 -12.38 -1.48 -9.64
CA THR A 162 -13.40 -0.47 -9.31
C THR A 162 -14.78 -0.75 -9.93
N PRO A 163 -14.93 -1.28 -11.17
CA PRO A 163 -16.22 -1.73 -11.67
C PRO A 163 -16.90 -2.77 -10.77
N LYS A 164 -16.18 -3.79 -10.29
CA LYS A 164 -16.73 -4.79 -9.37
C LYS A 164 -17.04 -4.21 -7.98
N ARG A 165 -16.22 -3.26 -7.50
CA ARG A 165 -16.54 -2.51 -6.28
C ARG A 165 -17.84 -1.74 -6.43
N TYR A 166 -18.08 -1.15 -7.62
CA TYR A 166 -19.33 -0.46 -7.91
C TYR A 166 -20.54 -1.40 -7.95
N GLU A 167 -20.41 -2.59 -8.53
CA GLU A 167 -21.46 -3.63 -8.48
C GLU A 167 -21.79 -4.01 -7.03
N THR A 168 -20.76 -4.22 -6.19
CA THR A 168 -20.94 -4.52 -4.76
C THR A 168 -21.64 -3.37 -4.03
N PHE A 169 -21.25 -2.13 -4.34
CA PHE A 169 -21.91 -0.93 -3.80
C PHE A 169 -23.38 -0.86 -4.18
N LEU A 170 -23.73 -1.06 -5.46
CA LEU A 170 -25.12 -1.04 -5.91
C LEU A 170 -25.96 -2.12 -5.21
N LYS A 171 -25.38 -3.30 -5.02
CA LYS A 171 -26.03 -4.38 -4.27
C LYS A 171 -26.29 -3.98 -2.81
N ALA A 172 -25.30 -3.37 -2.14
CA ALA A 172 -25.47 -2.90 -0.75
C ALA A 172 -26.56 -1.82 -0.64
N VAL A 173 -26.68 -0.92 -1.66
CA VAL A 173 -27.75 0.07 -1.74
C VAL A 173 -29.12 -0.58 -1.91
N GLU A 174 -29.23 -1.61 -2.76
CA GLU A 174 -30.48 -2.33 -3.02
C GLU A 174 -30.94 -3.16 -1.82
N GLU A 175 -30.02 -3.87 -1.18
CA GLU A 175 -30.30 -4.73 -0.03
C GLU A 175 -30.63 -3.91 1.23
N ASP A 176 -30.01 -2.73 1.39
CA ASP A 176 -30.19 -1.80 2.52
C ASP A 176 -30.39 -2.49 3.88
N VAL A 177 -29.53 -3.44 4.18
CA VAL A 177 -29.69 -4.37 5.34
C VAL A 177 -29.77 -3.65 6.69
N CYS A 178 -29.31 -2.40 6.76
CA CYS A 178 -29.37 -1.56 7.96
C CYS A 178 -30.43 -0.45 7.89
N GLY A 179 -31.17 -0.30 6.78
CA GLY A 179 -32.16 0.77 6.58
C GLY A 179 -31.52 2.16 6.50
N ARG A 180 -30.26 2.27 6.04
CA ARG A 180 -29.48 3.51 6.02
C ARG A 180 -29.47 4.22 4.65
N ALA A 181 -29.89 3.56 3.57
CA ALA A 181 -29.76 4.08 2.20
C ALA A 181 -30.51 5.40 1.98
N ALA A 182 -31.69 5.56 2.58
CA ALA A 182 -32.46 6.79 2.47
C ALA A 182 -31.77 8.01 3.10
N SER A 183 -30.95 7.79 4.16
CA SER A 183 -30.24 8.87 4.87
C SER A 183 -28.97 9.33 4.15
N VAL A 184 -28.47 8.58 3.15
CA VAL A 184 -27.25 8.85 2.38
C VAL A 184 -27.51 8.92 0.87
N ALA A 185 -28.68 9.43 0.50
CA ALA A 185 -29.11 9.50 -0.90
C ALA A 185 -28.20 10.39 -1.76
N GLU A 186 -27.63 11.45 -1.19
CA GLU A 186 -26.70 12.35 -1.89
C GLU A 186 -25.35 11.67 -2.15
N GLU A 187 -24.83 10.93 -1.19
CA GLU A 187 -23.62 10.12 -1.31
C GLU A 187 -23.81 9.03 -2.37
N ILE A 188 -24.92 8.32 -2.33
CA ILE A 188 -25.27 7.30 -3.34
C ILE A 188 -25.31 7.93 -4.73
N LYS A 189 -25.95 9.10 -4.86
CA LYS A 189 -25.99 9.83 -6.13
C LYS A 189 -24.60 10.23 -6.59
N PHE A 190 -23.72 10.72 -5.70
CA PHE A 190 -22.36 11.11 -6.03
C PHE A 190 -21.59 9.99 -6.73
N PHE A 191 -21.66 8.76 -6.21
CA PHE A 191 -21.00 7.61 -6.84
C PHE A 191 -21.70 7.15 -8.11
N LYS A 192 -23.02 7.18 -8.18
CA LYS A 192 -23.78 6.81 -9.39
C LYS A 192 -23.50 7.76 -10.57
N ASP A 193 -23.33 9.04 -10.31
CA ASP A 193 -23.04 10.04 -11.34
C ASP A 193 -21.66 9.84 -11.99
N ARG A 194 -20.74 9.12 -11.34
CA ARG A 194 -19.36 8.86 -11.80
C ARG A 194 -19.14 7.47 -12.39
N LYS A 195 -20.20 6.70 -12.63
CA LYS A 195 -20.12 5.30 -13.07
C LYS A 195 -19.25 5.10 -14.33
N ASP A 196 -19.31 6.03 -15.28
CA ASP A 196 -18.59 5.92 -16.55
C ASP A 196 -17.06 6.10 -16.38
N PHE A 197 -16.60 6.59 -15.23
CA PHE A 197 -15.20 6.73 -14.90
C PHE A 197 -14.58 5.42 -14.38
N TYR A 198 -15.34 4.52 -13.79
CA TYR A 198 -14.83 3.37 -13.05
C TYR A 198 -14.14 2.33 -13.93
N SER A 199 -14.42 2.26 -15.22
CA SER A 199 -13.77 1.34 -16.16
C SER A 199 -12.52 1.91 -16.82
N VAL A 200 -12.19 3.21 -16.63
CA VAL A 200 -11.13 3.91 -17.39
C VAL A 200 -9.80 3.16 -17.37
N LEU A 201 -9.34 2.65 -16.23
CA LEU A 201 -8.06 1.94 -16.15
C LEU A 201 -8.12 0.58 -16.84
N ILE A 202 -9.20 -0.17 -16.64
CA ILE A 202 -9.42 -1.48 -17.27
C ILE A 202 -9.56 -1.33 -18.80
N ASP A 203 -10.28 -0.30 -19.25
CA ASP A 203 -10.45 -0.02 -20.68
C ASP A 203 -9.13 0.35 -21.36
N ASN A 204 -8.27 1.12 -20.68
CA ASN A 204 -6.92 1.42 -21.17
C ASN A 204 -6.02 0.19 -21.19
N CYS A 205 -6.14 -0.70 -20.18
CA CYS A 205 -5.44 -1.97 -20.18
C CYS A 205 -5.87 -2.84 -21.37
N ASN A 206 -7.18 -2.99 -21.58
CA ASN A 206 -7.73 -3.75 -22.71
C ASN A 206 -7.32 -3.19 -24.09
N LYS A 207 -7.12 -1.88 -24.19
CA LYS A 207 -6.59 -1.21 -25.39
C LYS A 207 -5.07 -1.32 -25.55
N GLY A 208 -4.36 -1.88 -24.55
CA GLY A 208 -2.90 -1.98 -24.54
C GLY A 208 -2.16 -0.65 -24.27
N THR A 209 -2.85 0.38 -23.81
CA THR A 209 -2.26 1.69 -23.48
C THR A 209 -1.85 1.79 -22.01
N LEU A 210 -2.32 0.88 -21.15
CA LEU A 210 -1.93 0.74 -19.74
C LEU A 210 -1.48 -0.70 -19.49
N PRO A 211 -0.16 -0.97 -19.41
CA PRO A 211 0.33 -2.32 -19.19
C PRO A 211 0.13 -2.79 -17.75
N LEU A 212 -0.02 -4.09 -17.55
CA LEU A 212 0.11 -4.70 -16.24
C LEU A 212 1.57 -4.64 -15.77
N ARG A 213 1.77 -4.26 -14.52
CA ARG A 213 3.05 -4.23 -13.82
C ARG A 213 2.95 -4.94 -12.49
N VAL A 214 4.07 -5.10 -11.80
CA VAL A 214 4.05 -5.43 -10.38
C VAL A 214 3.55 -4.19 -9.63
N SER A 215 2.39 -4.29 -8.99
CA SER A 215 1.82 -3.23 -8.17
C SER A 215 1.99 -3.55 -6.70
N HIS A 216 2.33 -2.54 -5.89
CA HIS A 216 2.46 -2.67 -4.44
C HIS A 216 1.08 -2.71 -3.77
N ASN A 217 0.14 -1.90 -4.27
CA ASN A 217 -1.26 -1.80 -3.86
C ASN A 217 -1.50 -1.28 -2.42
N ASP A 218 -0.47 -0.79 -1.73
CA ASP A 218 -0.57 -0.09 -0.44
C ASP A 218 0.62 0.87 -0.30
N THR A 219 0.61 1.95 -1.09
CA THR A 219 1.75 2.87 -1.26
C THR A 219 1.75 4.03 -0.27
N LYS A 220 1.29 3.79 0.94
CA LYS A 220 1.40 4.76 2.03
C LYS A 220 2.86 5.08 2.34
N ILE A 221 3.12 6.29 2.80
CA ILE A 221 4.47 6.74 3.15
C ILE A 221 5.15 5.82 4.17
N ASN A 222 4.41 5.22 5.10
CA ASN A 222 4.94 4.29 6.10
C ASN A 222 5.37 2.93 5.51
N ASN A 223 5.12 2.67 4.24
CA ASN A 223 5.64 1.51 3.51
C ASN A 223 6.90 1.84 2.69
N SER A 224 7.47 3.04 2.87
CA SER A 224 8.78 3.43 2.38
C SER A 224 9.73 3.71 3.54
N MET A 225 10.90 3.08 3.55
CA MET A 225 11.95 3.33 4.55
C MET A 225 12.88 4.42 4.05
N LEU A 226 13.12 5.42 4.89
CA LEU A 226 14.09 6.48 4.64
C LEU A 226 15.32 6.30 5.52
N ASP A 227 16.48 6.72 5.03
CA ASP A 227 17.72 6.74 5.82
C ASP A 227 17.58 7.74 6.98
N PHE A 228 17.92 7.29 8.18
CA PHE A 228 17.75 8.08 9.39
C PHE A 228 18.50 9.42 9.36
N LYS A 229 19.67 9.46 8.72
CA LYS A 229 20.53 10.64 8.69
C LYS A 229 20.27 11.55 7.48
N THR A 230 20.14 10.93 6.32
CA THR A 230 20.05 11.66 5.04
C THR A 230 18.63 11.90 4.57
N ARG A 231 17.67 11.21 5.17
CA ARG A 231 16.23 11.20 4.81
C ARG A 231 15.98 10.71 3.37
N LYS A 232 16.97 10.10 2.72
CA LYS A 232 16.82 9.54 1.37
C LYS A 232 16.15 8.18 1.39
N ALA A 233 15.44 7.87 0.32
CA ALA A 233 14.79 6.59 0.10
C ALA A 233 15.77 5.41 0.18
N ILE A 234 15.42 4.38 0.94
CA ILE A 234 16.21 3.15 1.08
C ILE A 234 15.49 1.97 0.42
N CYS A 235 14.28 1.66 0.87
CA CYS A 235 13.60 0.41 0.58
C CYS A 235 12.09 0.56 0.71
N VAL A 236 11.35 -0.17 -0.14
CA VAL A 236 9.91 -0.37 0.01
C VAL A 236 9.68 -1.64 0.85
N ILE A 237 8.74 -1.57 1.78
CA ILE A 237 8.39 -2.64 2.71
C ILE A 237 6.90 -2.97 2.63
N ASP A 238 6.45 -3.94 3.43
CA ASP A 238 5.05 -4.41 3.49
C ASP A 238 4.52 -4.90 2.14
N LEU A 239 5.20 -5.91 1.60
CA LEU A 239 4.96 -6.47 0.27
C LEU A 239 3.79 -7.48 0.24
N ASP A 240 2.87 -7.47 1.20
CA ASP A 240 1.79 -8.46 1.32
C ASP A 240 0.73 -8.34 0.22
N THR A 241 0.58 -7.15 -0.32
CA THR A 241 -0.39 -6.83 -1.38
C THR A 241 0.22 -6.79 -2.77
N ILE A 242 1.47 -7.28 -2.92
CA ILE A 242 2.11 -7.35 -4.24
C ILE A 242 1.35 -8.32 -5.15
N MET A 243 0.86 -7.78 -6.26
CA MET A 243 0.08 -8.51 -7.27
C MET A 243 0.28 -7.86 -8.65
N PRO A 244 -0.16 -8.51 -9.74
CA PRO A 244 -0.32 -7.81 -11.01
C PRO A 244 -1.31 -6.64 -10.85
N GLY A 245 -0.96 -5.47 -11.34
CA GLY A 245 -1.78 -4.25 -11.22
C GLY A 245 -1.27 -3.13 -12.11
N PHE A 246 -1.57 -1.91 -11.75
CA PHE A 246 -1.21 -0.73 -12.53
C PHE A 246 -0.31 0.22 -11.72
N SER A 247 0.73 0.75 -12.35
CA SER A 247 1.58 1.79 -11.75
C SER A 247 0.78 3.03 -11.31
N VAL A 248 -0.29 3.31 -12.04
CA VAL A 248 -1.16 4.47 -11.77
C VAL A 248 -2.01 4.30 -10.50
N THR A 249 -2.35 3.06 -10.10
CA THR A 249 -3.04 2.80 -8.82
C THR A 249 -2.09 2.98 -7.65
N ASP A 250 -0.84 2.55 -7.77
CA ASP A 250 0.19 2.79 -6.76
C ASP A 250 0.43 4.29 -6.54
N PHE A 251 0.60 5.04 -7.64
CA PHE A 251 0.66 6.50 -7.57
C PHE A 251 -0.58 7.08 -6.88
N GLY A 252 -1.76 6.59 -7.29
CA GLY A 252 -3.04 7.11 -6.83
C GLY A 252 -3.31 6.91 -5.35
N ASP A 253 -2.96 5.75 -4.79
CA ASP A 253 -3.15 5.46 -3.37
C ASP A 253 -2.28 6.36 -2.49
N ALA A 254 -1.03 6.62 -2.90
CA ALA A 254 -0.15 7.55 -2.20
C ALA A 254 -0.68 8.99 -2.23
N ILE A 255 -1.21 9.46 -3.38
CA ILE A 255 -1.82 10.80 -3.48
C ILE A 255 -3.06 10.91 -2.60
N ARG A 256 -3.94 9.92 -2.63
CA ARG A 256 -5.16 9.88 -1.81
C ARG A 256 -4.86 10.13 -0.33
N PHE A 257 -3.80 9.52 0.17
CA PHE A 257 -3.44 9.59 1.59
C PHE A 257 -2.50 10.76 1.88
N GLY A 258 -1.43 10.93 1.10
CA GLY A 258 -0.33 11.84 1.43
C GLY A 258 -0.49 13.26 0.90
N ALA A 259 -1.36 13.50 -0.10
CA ALA A 259 -1.67 14.84 -0.61
C ALA A 259 -3.03 15.37 -0.12
N SER A 260 -3.70 14.68 0.81
CA SER A 260 -4.85 15.21 1.54
C SER A 260 -4.37 16.15 2.64
N THR A 261 -5.00 17.32 2.76
CA THR A 261 -4.68 18.30 3.80
C THR A 261 -5.22 17.92 5.18
N ALA A 262 -6.07 16.91 5.27
CA ALA A 262 -6.71 16.49 6.51
C ALA A 262 -6.68 14.96 6.68
N ALA A 263 -6.96 14.51 7.91
CA ALA A 263 -7.11 13.09 8.21
C ALA A 263 -8.27 12.47 7.43
N GLU A 264 -8.22 11.14 7.24
CA GLU A 264 -9.22 10.39 6.47
C GLU A 264 -10.63 10.49 7.07
N ASP A 265 -10.73 10.77 8.36
CA ASP A 265 -11.96 10.89 9.16
C ASP A 265 -12.25 12.33 9.65
N GLU A 266 -11.66 13.35 9.00
CA GLU A 266 -11.91 14.76 9.34
C GLU A 266 -13.39 15.10 9.13
N LYS A 267 -14.05 15.61 10.17
CA LYS A 267 -15.47 16.01 10.18
C LYS A 267 -15.72 17.37 9.53
N ASP A 268 -14.74 18.25 9.67
CA ASP A 268 -14.80 19.60 9.08
C ASP A 268 -14.28 19.56 7.64
N LEU A 269 -15.18 19.34 6.71
CA LEU A 269 -14.87 19.24 5.29
C LEU A 269 -14.27 20.52 4.70
N SER A 270 -14.35 21.65 5.39
CA SER A 270 -13.68 22.90 4.95
C SER A 270 -12.16 22.81 5.07
N LYS A 271 -11.62 21.81 5.81
CA LYS A 271 -10.21 21.52 5.93
C LYS A 271 -9.69 20.48 4.93
N VAL A 272 -10.60 19.87 4.17
CA VAL A 272 -10.28 18.76 3.27
C VAL A 272 -10.18 19.26 1.83
N TRP A 273 -8.98 19.25 1.28
CA TRP A 273 -8.70 19.52 -0.13
C TRP A 273 -7.42 18.80 -0.59
N LEU A 274 -7.20 18.74 -1.88
CA LEU A 274 -5.96 18.23 -2.47
C LEU A 274 -4.89 19.32 -2.39
N ASP A 275 -3.80 19.04 -1.69
CA ASP A 275 -2.61 19.89 -1.71
C ASP A 275 -1.87 19.71 -3.05
N MET A 276 -2.00 20.71 -3.93
CA MET A 276 -1.41 20.68 -5.27
C MET A 276 0.12 20.73 -5.27
N ASP A 277 0.73 21.34 -4.25
CA ASP A 277 2.21 21.33 -4.11
C ASP A 277 2.66 19.93 -3.70
N MET A 278 1.94 19.24 -2.82
CA MET A 278 2.22 17.86 -2.46
C MET A 278 1.96 16.92 -3.65
N PHE A 279 0.86 17.10 -4.40
CA PHE A 279 0.62 16.34 -5.65
C PHE A 279 1.79 16.47 -6.63
N LYS A 280 2.25 17.71 -6.88
CA LYS A 280 3.37 17.98 -7.75
C LYS A 280 4.66 17.36 -7.23
N THR A 281 4.96 17.53 -5.95
CA THR A 281 6.15 16.96 -5.30
C THR A 281 6.19 15.43 -5.42
N TYR A 282 5.05 14.77 -5.19
CA TYR A 282 4.97 13.31 -5.34
C TYR A 282 5.11 12.88 -6.80
N ALA A 283 4.47 13.59 -7.74
CA ALA A 283 4.59 13.30 -9.16
C ALA A 283 6.05 13.41 -9.64
N GLU A 284 6.76 14.46 -9.24
CA GLU A 284 8.19 14.64 -9.54
C GLU A 284 9.01 13.48 -8.97
N GLY A 285 8.89 13.18 -7.67
CA GLY A 285 9.65 12.10 -7.03
C GLY A 285 9.36 10.73 -7.63
N PHE A 286 8.09 10.41 -7.88
CA PHE A 286 7.69 9.13 -8.47
C PHE A 286 8.24 8.95 -9.89
N LEU A 287 8.13 9.97 -10.73
CA LEU A 287 8.59 9.93 -12.12
C LEU A 287 10.12 9.94 -12.23
N ASP A 288 10.81 10.66 -11.35
CA ASP A 288 12.28 10.61 -11.23
C ASP A 288 12.73 9.20 -10.82
N GLY A 289 12.05 8.59 -9.83
CA GLY A 289 12.29 7.21 -9.41
C GLY A 289 12.05 6.21 -10.53
N CYS A 290 10.99 6.38 -11.31
CA CYS A 290 10.68 5.53 -12.48
C CYS A 290 11.76 5.61 -13.57
N GLY A 291 12.58 6.65 -13.61
CA GLY A 291 13.73 6.76 -14.51
C GLY A 291 13.35 6.60 -15.99
N GLY A 292 12.17 7.07 -16.39
CA GLY A 292 11.68 6.99 -17.75
C GLY A 292 11.20 5.59 -18.21
N GLN A 293 10.93 4.66 -17.29
CA GLN A 293 10.41 3.31 -17.61
C GLN A 293 8.89 3.26 -17.80
N LEU A 294 8.17 4.33 -17.43
CA LEU A 294 6.75 4.43 -17.74
C LEU A 294 6.53 4.88 -19.18
N LEU A 295 5.43 4.43 -19.78
CA LEU A 295 4.94 4.94 -21.05
C LEU A 295 4.31 6.32 -20.85
N ASP A 296 4.34 7.17 -21.88
CA ASP A 296 3.66 8.47 -21.84
C ASP A 296 2.14 8.31 -21.55
N SER A 297 1.54 7.22 -22.04
CA SER A 297 0.15 6.87 -21.73
C SER A 297 -0.09 6.56 -20.26
N GLU A 298 0.86 5.91 -19.56
CA GLU A 298 0.78 5.68 -18.11
C GLU A 298 0.93 7.02 -17.36
N ILE A 299 1.92 7.85 -17.75
CA ILE A 299 2.14 9.16 -17.13
C ILE A 299 0.87 10.03 -17.23
N MET A 300 0.24 10.05 -18.40
CA MET A 300 -1.00 10.80 -18.62
C MET A 300 -2.21 10.26 -17.84
N LEU A 301 -2.15 9.01 -17.35
CA LEU A 301 -3.19 8.38 -16.52
C LEU A 301 -2.90 8.47 -15.00
N LEU A 302 -1.81 9.09 -14.56
CA LEU A 302 -1.54 9.26 -13.11
C LEU A 302 -2.65 10.05 -12.37
N PRO A 303 -3.21 11.16 -12.92
CA PRO A 303 -4.35 11.83 -12.30
C PRO A 303 -5.61 10.94 -12.23
N GLU A 304 -5.86 10.10 -13.25
CA GLU A 304 -6.93 9.11 -13.23
C GLU A 304 -6.72 8.10 -12.10
N GLY A 305 -5.47 7.65 -11.89
CA GLY A 305 -5.11 6.78 -10.76
C GLY A 305 -5.44 7.43 -9.42
N ALA A 306 -5.04 8.69 -9.22
CA ALA A 306 -5.33 9.44 -7.99
C ALA A 306 -6.84 9.54 -7.72
N LYS A 307 -7.62 9.95 -8.72
CA LYS A 307 -9.07 10.03 -8.60
C LYS A 307 -9.71 8.66 -8.42
N MET A 308 -9.21 7.62 -9.13
CA MET A 308 -9.76 6.26 -9.04
C MET A 308 -9.59 5.69 -7.64
N MET A 309 -8.39 5.77 -7.07
CA MET A 309 -8.13 5.25 -5.72
C MET A 309 -8.95 6.00 -4.66
N THR A 310 -9.12 7.31 -4.82
CA THR A 310 -9.91 8.12 -3.90
C THR A 310 -11.39 7.77 -3.98
N VAL A 311 -11.96 7.70 -5.18
CA VAL A 311 -13.39 7.37 -5.36
C VAL A 311 -13.69 5.93 -4.94
N GLU A 312 -12.79 4.97 -5.24
CA GLU A 312 -12.94 3.59 -4.82
C GLU A 312 -12.94 3.45 -3.30
N CYS A 313 -12.01 4.13 -2.61
CA CYS A 313 -11.93 4.11 -1.16
C CYS A 313 -13.20 4.69 -0.52
N GLY A 314 -13.69 5.84 -0.98
CA GLY A 314 -14.93 6.43 -0.51
C GLY A 314 -16.14 5.54 -0.74
N MET A 315 -16.23 4.90 -1.92
CA MET A 315 -17.27 3.94 -2.24
C MET A 315 -17.24 2.72 -1.30
N ARG A 316 -16.06 2.22 -0.97
CA ARG A 316 -15.90 1.09 -0.03
C ARG A 316 -16.33 1.46 1.38
N PHE A 317 -16.04 2.67 1.86
CA PHE A 317 -16.52 3.17 3.15
C PHE A 317 -18.05 3.26 3.18
N LEU A 318 -18.67 3.80 2.12
CA LEU A 318 -20.13 3.87 2.05
C LEU A 318 -20.77 2.48 1.95
N THR A 319 -20.16 1.57 1.20
CA THR A 319 -20.63 0.17 1.10
C THR A 319 -20.64 -0.49 2.47
N ASP A 320 -19.54 -0.37 3.22
CA ASP A 320 -19.43 -0.97 4.57
C ASP A 320 -20.40 -0.31 5.56
N TYR A 321 -20.61 1.01 5.47
CA TYR A 321 -21.62 1.72 6.26
C TYR A 321 -23.04 1.17 6.01
N LEU A 322 -23.38 0.93 4.76
CA LEU A 322 -24.67 0.35 4.38
C LEU A 322 -24.80 -1.11 4.83
N GLN A 323 -23.71 -1.83 4.93
CA GLN A 323 -23.64 -3.22 5.37
C GLN A 323 -23.49 -3.39 6.89
N GLY A 324 -23.47 -2.30 7.67
CA GLY A 324 -23.43 -2.33 9.14
C GLY A 324 -22.03 -2.25 9.74
N ASP A 325 -21.08 -1.65 9.04
CA ASP A 325 -19.72 -1.38 9.53
C ASP A 325 -18.96 -2.66 9.93
N THR A 326 -18.97 -3.66 9.06
CA THR A 326 -18.43 -5.00 9.35
C THR A 326 -17.02 -5.25 8.83
N TYR A 327 -16.56 -4.47 7.86
CA TYR A 327 -15.27 -4.65 7.20
C TYR A 327 -14.18 -3.76 7.81
N PHE A 328 -14.41 -2.44 7.87
CA PHE A 328 -13.45 -1.51 8.44
C PHE A 328 -13.64 -1.38 9.94
N LYS A 329 -12.52 -1.29 10.68
CA LYS A 329 -12.57 -0.98 12.10
C LYS A 329 -13.10 0.43 12.29
N ILE A 330 -14.20 0.56 13.02
CA ILE A 330 -14.76 1.84 13.42
C ILE A 330 -14.45 2.15 14.88
N HIS A 331 -14.39 3.42 15.24
CA HIS A 331 -14.19 3.89 16.61
C HIS A 331 -15.46 4.51 17.22
N HIS A 332 -16.44 4.84 16.39
CA HIS A 332 -17.74 5.39 16.77
C HIS A 332 -18.75 5.16 15.63
N GLU A 333 -20.03 5.34 15.94
CA GLU A 333 -21.09 5.27 14.95
C GLU A 333 -20.94 6.36 13.88
N GLY A 334 -21.10 6.01 12.60
CA GLY A 334 -20.94 6.93 11.47
C GLY A 334 -19.50 7.15 11.01
N HIS A 335 -18.50 6.51 11.63
CA HIS A 335 -17.09 6.71 11.27
C HIS A 335 -16.80 6.42 9.78
N ASN A 336 -17.38 5.35 9.21
CA ASN A 336 -17.21 5.09 7.78
C ASN A 336 -17.90 6.12 6.89
N LEU A 337 -19.01 6.73 7.34
CA LEU A 337 -19.66 7.80 6.61
C LEU A 337 -18.81 9.09 6.62
N GLU A 338 -18.19 9.42 7.75
CA GLU A 338 -17.23 10.53 7.86
C GLU A 338 -16.06 10.34 6.89
N ARG A 339 -15.47 9.13 6.86
CA ARG A 339 -14.43 8.76 5.90
C ARG A 339 -14.89 8.85 4.44
N CYS A 340 -16.11 8.42 4.17
CA CYS A 340 -16.71 8.56 2.84
C CYS A 340 -16.75 10.04 2.42
N HIS A 341 -17.21 10.93 3.31
CA HIS A 341 -17.32 12.37 3.03
C HIS A 341 -15.97 13.01 2.70
N THR A 342 -14.90 12.66 3.44
CA THR A 342 -13.56 13.17 3.13
C THR A 342 -13.09 12.73 1.74
N GLN A 343 -13.33 11.47 1.36
CA GLN A 343 -12.97 10.99 0.02
C GLN A 343 -13.80 11.65 -1.07
N MET A 344 -15.13 11.85 -0.86
CA MET A 344 -15.98 12.57 -1.78
C MET A 344 -15.51 14.02 -1.99
N LYS A 345 -15.10 14.69 -0.91
CA LYS A 345 -14.57 16.05 -0.96
C LYS A 345 -13.27 16.12 -1.75
N LEU A 346 -12.34 15.16 -1.52
CA LEU A 346 -11.09 15.07 -2.27
C LEU A 346 -11.34 14.80 -3.76
N VAL A 347 -12.28 13.91 -4.12
CA VAL A 347 -12.63 13.66 -5.52
C VAL A 347 -13.14 14.92 -6.18
N ALA A 348 -14.04 15.67 -5.53
CA ALA A 348 -14.58 16.92 -6.06
C ALA A 348 -13.46 17.97 -6.25
N ASP A 349 -12.50 18.03 -5.35
CA ASP A 349 -11.38 18.95 -5.44
C ASP A 349 -10.40 18.55 -6.56
N MET A 350 -10.10 17.25 -6.73
CA MET A 350 -9.36 16.75 -7.88
C MET A 350 -10.03 17.08 -9.21
N GLU A 351 -11.37 16.98 -9.27
CA GLU A 351 -12.14 17.37 -10.46
C GLU A 351 -12.03 18.87 -10.76
N ALA A 352 -12.01 19.71 -9.73
CA ALA A 352 -11.81 21.15 -9.88
C ALA A 352 -10.40 21.52 -10.36
N HIS A 353 -9.36 20.75 -9.99
CA HIS A 353 -7.97 20.98 -10.38
C HIS A 353 -7.49 20.05 -11.53
N TRP A 354 -8.43 19.45 -12.26
CA TRP A 354 -8.13 18.37 -13.22
C TRP A 354 -7.10 18.75 -14.29
N ASP A 355 -7.29 19.91 -14.91
CA ASP A 355 -6.41 20.40 -15.96
C ASP A 355 -5.00 20.69 -15.43
N GLU A 356 -4.90 21.19 -14.19
CA GLU A 356 -3.62 21.46 -13.54
C GLU A 356 -2.88 20.16 -13.22
N MET A 357 -3.57 19.15 -12.65
CA MET A 357 -2.99 17.82 -12.42
C MET A 357 -2.46 17.21 -13.72
N LYS A 358 -3.23 17.28 -14.79
CA LYS A 358 -2.81 16.84 -16.14
C LYS A 358 -1.59 17.61 -16.65
N ALA A 359 -1.57 18.92 -16.47
CA ALA A 359 -0.45 19.76 -16.91
C ALA A 359 0.84 19.44 -16.14
N ILE A 360 0.74 19.12 -14.84
CA ILE A 360 1.90 18.73 -14.01
C ILE A 360 2.54 17.46 -14.58
N VAL A 361 1.78 16.38 -14.74
CA VAL A 361 2.34 15.08 -15.17
C VAL A 361 2.79 15.12 -16.63
N LYS A 362 2.11 15.87 -17.49
CA LYS A 362 2.44 15.99 -18.92
C LYS A 362 3.88 16.50 -19.16
N LYS A 363 4.43 17.31 -18.25
CA LYS A 363 5.81 17.83 -18.37
C LYS A 363 6.87 16.71 -18.36
N HIS A 364 6.52 15.54 -17.87
CA HIS A 364 7.41 14.38 -17.78
C HIS A 364 7.26 13.40 -18.95
N CYS A 365 6.31 13.62 -19.88
CA CYS A 365 6.20 12.81 -21.09
C CYS A 365 7.39 13.06 -22.02
N LYS A 366 7.88 11.98 -22.66
CA LYS A 366 9.02 12.02 -23.58
C LYS A 366 8.67 12.74 -24.90
N ASN A 367 7.42 12.61 -25.32
CA ASN A 367 6.93 13.18 -26.58
C ASN A 367 6.15 14.48 -26.29
N GLN A 368 6.88 15.58 -26.06
CA GLN A 368 6.29 16.92 -25.91
C GLN A 368 6.19 17.65 -27.27
N GLN A 369 5.97 16.94 -28.37
CA GLN A 369 5.75 17.58 -29.68
C GLN A 369 4.31 17.54 -30.10
#